data_cd26b3527b25ebd9b21734dc818d11fa
#
_entry.id   cd26b3527b25ebd9b21734dc818d11fa
#
_cell.length_a   1.000
_cell.length_b   1.000
_cell.length_c   1.000
_cell.angle_alpha   90.00
_cell.angle_beta   90.00
_cell.angle_gamma   90.00
#
_symmetry.space_group_name_H-M   'P 1'
#
loop_
_entity.id
_entity.type
_entity.pdbx_description
1 polymer ?
#
loop_
_entity_poly.entity_id
_entity_poly.type
_entity_poly.pdbx_seq_one_letter_code
_entity_poly.pdbx_strand_id
1 'polypeptide(L)'
;MKKIIIILTTFFFDRVTKIYLINLQASGQDVDFYINPLVNIYLVWNTGIGFGLISLESNIFYHLLTFIIFIINLALIFFLTKSKGSTTYLLTLIIGGSLGNLFDRMYYYAVPDFIDLHVGNFHWFIFNVADIFITVGIIGLMFIEIFKKEKISIDA
;
A
#
# COMPACT_ATOMS: atom_id res chain seq x y z
N MET A 1 20.96 2.40 9.16
CA MET A 1 20.55 1.00 9.33
C MET A 1 19.06 0.85 9.67
N LYS A 2 18.52 1.45 10.75
CA LYS A 2 17.11 1.28 11.17
C LYS A 2 16.08 1.58 10.05
N LYS A 3 16.26 2.66 9.28
CA LYS A 3 15.37 3.04 8.15
C LYS A 3 15.23 1.92 7.12
N ILE A 4 16.36 1.35 6.70
CA ILE A 4 16.40 0.27 5.69
C ILE A 4 15.74 -0.99 6.23
N ILE A 5 15.97 -1.32 7.49
CA ILE A 5 15.36 -2.49 8.12
C ILE A 5 13.82 -2.37 8.08
N ILE A 6 13.26 -1.21 8.45
CA ILE A 6 11.80 -1.01 8.43
C ILE A 6 11.25 -1.14 7.01
N ILE A 7 11.88 -0.49 6.02
CA ILE A 7 11.45 -0.60 4.62
C ILE A 7 11.45 -2.06 4.15
N LEU A 8 12.56 -2.78 4.41
CA LEU A 8 12.67 -4.18 4.01
C LEU A 8 11.66 -5.09 4.74
N THR A 9 11.43 -4.85 6.03
CA THR A 9 10.45 -5.61 6.82
C THR A 9 9.04 -5.37 6.29
N THR A 10 8.66 -4.12 6.03
CA THR A 10 7.35 -3.76 5.47
C THR A 10 7.14 -4.39 4.10
N PHE A 11 8.12 -4.27 3.20
CA PHE A 11 8.12 -4.92 1.90
C PHE A 11 8.00 -6.44 2.01
N PHE A 12 8.77 -7.06 2.91
CA PHE A 12 8.78 -8.51 3.10
C PHE A 12 7.42 -9.03 3.60
N PHE A 13 6.80 -8.36 4.57
CA PHE A 13 5.47 -8.76 5.05
C PHE A 13 4.43 -8.72 3.94
N ASP A 14 4.44 -7.67 3.12
CA ASP A 14 3.56 -7.61 1.95
C ASP A 14 3.83 -8.75 0.96
N ARG A 15 5.11 -9.02 0.64
CA ARG A 15 5.48 -10.10 -0.28
C ARG A 15 5.07 -11.48 0.19
N VAL A 16 5.30 -11.79 1.46
CA VAL A 16 5.00 -13.11 2.02
C VAL A 16 3.50 -13.39 1.95
N THR A 17 2.66 -12.43 2.33
CA THR A 17 1.20 -12.59 2.29
C THR A 17 0.69 -12.76 0.86
N LYS A 18 1.16 -11.93 -0.09
CA LYS A 18 0.79 -12.01 -1.49
C LYS A 18 1.23 -13.33 -2.14
N ILE A 19 2.50 -13.72 -1.96
CA ILE A 19 3.03 -14.98 -2.51
C ILE A 19 2.26 -16.19 -1.97
N TYR A 20 1.91 -16.20 -0.69
CA TYR A 20 1.11 -17.26 -0.10
C TYR A 20 -0.24 -17.43 -0.80
N LEU A 21 -0.99 -16.33 -0.97
CA LEU A 21 -2.32 -16.36 -1.60
C LEU A 21 -2.26 -16.66 -3.12
N ILE A 22 -1.25 -16.11 -3.82
CA ILE A 22 -1.02 -16.42 -5.24
C ILE A 22 -0.72 -17.92 -5.43
N ASN A 23 0.13 -18.50 -4.58
CA ASN A 23 0.43 -19.94 -4.66
C ASN A 23 -0.79 -20.80 -4.33
N LEU A 24 -1.63 -20.35 -3.40
CA LEU A 24 -2.88 -21.02 -3.07
C LEU A 24 -3.81 -21.06 -4.29
N GLN A 25 -4.01 -19.92 -4.96
CA GLN A 25 -4.78 -19.83 -6.20
C GLN A 25 -4.17 -20.66 -7.32
N ALA A 26 -2.84 -20.64 -7.48
CA ALA A 26 -2.15 -21.44 -8.50
C ALA A 26 -2.27 -22.95 -8.27
N SER A 27 -2.49 -23.40 -7.03
CA SER A 27 -2.76 -24.82 -6.71
C SER A 27 -4.20 -25.26 -7.00
N GLY A 28 -5.02 -24.38 -7.57
CA GLY A 28 -6.42 -24.66 -7.91
C GLY A 28 -7.40 -24.49 -6.73
N GLN A 29 -6.96 -23.86 -5.63
CA GLN A 29 -7.84 -23.54 -4.52
C GLN A 29 -8.43 -22.13 -4.71
N ASP A 30 -9.72 -21.99 -4.48
CA ASP A 30 -10.33 -20.65 -4.43
C ASP A 30 -9.82 -19.90 -3.21
N VAL A 31 -9.36 -18.67 -3.44
CA VAL A 31 -8.98 -17.76 -2.36
C VAL A 31 -10.20 -16.90 -2.03
N ASP A 32 -11.10 -17.49 -1.27
CA ASP A 32 -12.31 -16.84 -0.73
C ASP A 32 -12.56 -17.37 0.68
N PHE A 33 -12.03 -16.67 1.70
CA PHE A 33 -12.12 -17.09 3.08
C PHE A 33 -12.94 -16.08 3.88
N TYR A 34 -14.07 -16.52 4.42
CA TYR A 34 -14.84 -15.77 5.38
C TYR A 34 -14.08 -15.65 6.71
N ILE A 35 -13.79 -14.43 7.15
CA ILE A 35 -13.15 -14.16 8.44
C ILE A 35 -14.17 -13.70 9.49
N ASN A 36 -14.97 -12.69 9.13
CA ASN A 36 -16.03 -12.15 10.00
C ASN A 36 -17.01 -11.31 9.14
N PRO A 37 -18.13 -10.78 9.73
CA PRO A 37 -19.15 -10.02 8.99
C PRO A 37 -18.66 -8.74 8.30
N LEU A 38 -17.41 -8.32 8.52
CA LEU A 38 -16.84 -7.09 7.97
C LEU A 38 -15.62 -7.35 7.09
N VAL A 39 -15.03 -8.57 7.16
CA VAL A 39 -13.75 -8.86 6.49
C VAL A 39 -13.78 -10.25 5.88
N ASN A 40 -13.49 -10.33 4.58
CA ASN A 40 -13.14 -11.56 3.88
C ASN A 40 -11.71 -11.47 3.33
N ILE A 41 -11.13 -12.63 3.03
CA ILE A 41 -9.93 -12.73 2.21
C ILE A 41 -10.36 -13.21 0.82
N TYR A 42 -10.30 -12.31 -0.15
CA TYR A 42 -10.73 -12.58 -1.53
C TYR A 42 -9.72 -12.02 -2.53
N LEU A 43 -8.97 -12.87 -3.23
CA LEU A 43 -7.87 -12.44 -4.10
C LEU A 43 -8.37 -11.87 -5.43
N VAL A 44 -8.03 -10.60 -5.68
CA VAL A 44 -8.33 -9.84 -6.90
C VAL A 44 -7.06 -9.26 -7.49
N TRP A 45 -6.91 -9.34 -8.82
CA TRP A 45 -5.83 -8.71 -9.55
C TRP A 45 -6.21 -7.28 -9.96
N ASN A 46 -5.66 -6.30 -9.26
CA ASN A 46 -5.94 -4.89 -9.50
C ASN A 46 -5.00 -4.30 -10.57
N THR A 47 -5.54 -4.01 -11.74
CA THR A 47 -4.81 -3.40 -12.87
C THR A 47 -4.89 -1.88 -12.90
N GLY A 48 -5.55 -1.25 -11.94
CA GLY A 48 -5.80 0.18 -11.91
C GLY A 48 -5.16 0.93 -10.74
N ILE A 49 -5.83 2.01 -10.35
CA ILE A 49 -5.52 2.77 -9.14
C ILE A 49 -6.15 2.06 -7.95
N GLY A 50 -5.48 2.11 -6.80
CA GLY A 50 -5.88 1.44 -5.57
C GLY A 50 -7.38 1.49 -5.29
N PHE A 51 -7.88 0.44 -4.67
CA PHE A 51 -9.30 0.23 -4.34
C PHE A 51 -10.21 -0.03 -5.56
N GLY A 52 -9.67 -0.42 -6.73
CA GLY A 52 -10.49 -0.72 -7.92
C GLY A 52 -11.24 0.48 -8.51
N LEU A 53 -10.88 1.72 -8.10
CA LEU A 53 -11.58 2.93 -8.51
C LEU A 53 -11.49 3.21 -10.02
N ILE A 54 -10.40 2.82 -10.65
CA ILE A 54 -10.19 2.98 -12.10
C ILE A 54 -9.48 1.73 -12.62
N SER A 55 -10.15 0.96 -13.47
CA SER A 55 -9.51 -0.10 -14.27
C SER A 55 -8.92 0.53 -15.54
N LEU A 56 -7.65 0.25 -15.82
CA LEU A 56 -6.99 0.77 -17.01
C LEU A 56 -6.95 -0.33 -18.07
N GLU A 57 -7.82 -0.22 -19.07
CA GLU A 57 -7.94 -1.19 -20.16
C GLU A 57 -6.78 -1.13 -21.16
N SER A 58 -6.03 -0.03 -21.22
CA SER A 58 -4.91 0.11 -22.15
C SER A 58 -3.55 0.00 -21.46
N ASN A 59 -2.64 -0.79 -22.04
CA ASN A 59 -1.27 -0.95 -21.56
C ASN A 59 -0.53 0.37 -21.35
N ILE A 60 -0.79 1.40 -22.16
CA ILE A 60 -0.08 2.67 -22.08
C ILE A 60 -0.43 3.44 -20.79
N PHE A 61 -1.70 3.49 -20.41
CA PHE A 61 -2.11 4.15 -19.16
C PHE A 61 -1.62 3.41 -17.92
N TYR A 62 -1.61 2.09 -17.98
CA TYR A 62 -1.02 1.27 -16.91
C TYR A 62 0.47 1.55 -16.71
N HIS A 63 1.24 1.59 -17.79
CA HIS A 63 2.67 1.89 -17.73
C HIS A 63 2.94 3.33 -17.29
N LEU A 64 2.11 4.28 -17.74
CA LEU A 64 2.21 5.67 -17.28
C LEU A 64 1.95 5.77 -15.77
N LEU A 65 0.91 5.11 -15.26
CA LEU A 65 0.63 5.06 -13.83
C LEU A 65 1.81 4.45 -13.05
N THR A 66 2.33 3.31 -13.51
CA THR A 66 3.48 2.65 -12.89
C THR A 66 4.71 3.55 -12.87
N PHE A 67 4.95 4.29 -13.95
CA PHE A 67 6.05 5.27 -14.02
C PHE A 67 5.84 6.44 -13.04
N ILE A 68 4.63 6.96 -12.94
CA ILE A 68 4.31 8.02 -11.96
C ILE A 68 4.57 7.51 -10.53
N ILE A 69 4.12 6.30 -10.19
CA ILE A 69 4.36 5.70 -8.87
C ILE A 69 5.86 5.52 -8.62
N PHE A 70 6.63 5.13 -9.63
CA PHE A 70 8.09 5.05 -9.54
C PHE A 70 8.72 6.41 -9.20
N ILE A 71 8.31 7.48 -9.89
CA ILE A 71 8.78 8.86 -9.59
C ILE A 71 8.38 9.29 -8.18
N ILE A 72 7.17 8.97 -7.74
CA ILE A 72 6.72 9.26 -6.36
C ILE A 72 7.63 8.53 -5.34
N ASN A 73 8.00 7.28 -5.59
CA ASN A 73 8.93 6.56 -4.71
C ASN A 73 10.31 7.23 -4.64
N LEU A 74 10.84 7.73 -5.75
CA LEU A 74 12.10 8.49 -5.75
C LEU A 74 11.98 9.78 -4.93
N ALA A 75 10.87 10.51 -5.05
CA ALA A 75 10.60 11.70 -4.25
C ALA A 75 10.49 11.36 -2.75
N LEU A 76 9.79 10.30 -2.39
CA LEU A 76 9.67 9.85 -0.99
C LEU A 76 11.04 9.47 -0.40
N ILE A 77 11.88 8.77 -1.16
CA ILE A 77 13.26 8.45 -0.75
C ILE A 77 14.08 9.72 -0.54
N PHE A 78 13.95 10.72 -1.43
CA PHE A 78 14.59 12.02 -1.25
C PHE A 78 14.12 12.71 0.03
N PHE A 79 12.81 12.78 0.29
CA PHE A 79 12.28 13.35 1.54
C PHE A 79 12.74 12.58 2.78
N LEU A 80 12.85 11.25 2.69
CA LEU A 80 13.38 10.43 3.78
C LEU A 80 14.82 10.81 4.15
N THR A 81 15.65 11.24 3.21
CA THR A 81 17.03 11.71 3.52
C THR A 81 17.03 12.99 4.34
N LYS A 82 16.02 13.84 4.20
CA LYS A 82 15.87 15.12 4.91
C LYS A 82 15.04 15.00 6.18
N SER A 83 14.32 13.91 6.39
CA SER A 83 13.40 13.73 7.51
C SER A 83 14.13 13.39 8.81
N LYS A 84 13.50 13.79 9.95
CA LYS A 84 13.95 13.50 11.32
C LYS A 84 12.77 13.06 12.20
N GLY A 85 13.08 12.42 13.33
CA GLY A 85 12.07 12.03 14.32
C GLY A 85 11.00 11.07 13.77
N SER A 86 9.77 11.23 14.23
CA SER A 86 8.64 10.35 13.88
C SER A 86 8.30 10.36 12.38
N THR A 87 8.46 11.52 11.71
CA THR A 87 8.27 11.65 10.25
C THR A 87 9.12 10.62 9.47
N THR A 88 10.33 10.35 9.96
CA THR A 88 11.21 9.35 9.33
C THR A 88 10.61 7.97 9.34
N TYR A 89 10.05 7.52 10.46
CA TYR A 89 9.45 6.18 10.59
C TYR A 89 8.19 6.05 9.72
N LEU A 90 7.36 7.08 9.69
CA LEU A 90 6.16 7.09 8.84
C LEU A 90 6.50 7.05 7.35
N LEU A 91 7.50 7.82 6.91
CA LEU A 91 8.00 7.73 5.54
C LEU A 91 8.57 6.35 5.20
N THR A 92 9.23 5.65 6.14
CA THR A 92 9.74 4.31 5.87
C THR A 92 8.62 3.28 5.68
N LEU A 93 7.49 3.41 6.40
CA LEU A 93 6.30 2.58 6.18
C LEU A 93 5.70 2.82 4.79
N ILE A 94 5.52 4.08 4.40
CA ILE A 94 4.99 4.44 3.08
C ILE A 94 5.88 3.89 1.97
N ILE A 95 7.20 4.09 2.07
CA ILE A 95 8.15 3.63 1.06
C ILE A 95 8.13 2.10 0.96
N GLY A 96 8.17 1.38 2.09
CA GLY A 96 8.17 -0.08 2.09
C GLY A 96 6.91 -0.67 1.45
N GLY A 97 5.72 -0.15 1.80
CA GLY A 97 4.46 -0.54 1.17
C GLY A 97 4.41 -0.16 -0.32
N SER A 98 4.77 1.08 -0.65
CA SER A 98 4.75 1.56 -2.04
C SER A 98 5.70 0.78 -2.95
N LEU A 99 6.87 0.38 -2.45
CA LEU A 99 7.79 -0.50 -3.19
C LEU A 99 7.21 -1.90 -3.39
N GLY A 100 6.43 -2.43 -2.43
CA GLY A 100 5.69 -3.69 -2.57
C GLY A 100 4.72 -3.64 -3.75
N ASN A 101 3.85 -2.63 -3.78
CA ASN A 101 2.88 -2.45 -4.88
C ASN A 101 3.55 -2.07 -6.21
N LEU A 102 4.68 -1.35 -6.19
CA LEU A 102 5.46 -1.06 -7.39
C LEU A 102 6.09 -2.34 -7.96
N PHE A 103 6.65 -3.21 -7.09
CA PHE A 103 7.19 -4.50 -7.51
C PHE A 103 6.11 -5.34 -8.22
N ASP A 104 4.89 -5.41 -7.67
CA ASP A 104 3.79 -6.15 -8.30
C ASP A 104 3.46 -5.63 -9.68
N ARG A 105 3.34 -4.31 -9.81
CA ARG A 105 3.05 -3.66 -11.10
C ARG A 105 4.10 -3.95 -12.16
N MET A 106 5.36 -4.05 -11.75
CA MET A 106 6.47 -4.34 -12.68
C MET A 106 6.55 -5.83 -13.02
N TYR A 107 6.21 -6.71 -12.10
CA TYR A 107 6.40 -8.15 -12.24
C TYR A 107 5.16 -8.86 -12.78
N TYR A 108 3.96 -8.54 -12.22
CA TYR A 108 2.70 -9.20 -12.56
C TYR A 108 1.81 -8.37 -13.49
N TYR A 109 2.14 -7.11 -13.76
CA TYR A 109 1.29 -6.14 -14.45
C TYR A 109 -0.07 -5.92 -13.76
N ALA A 110 -0.15 -6.23 -12.48
CA ALA A 110 -1.29 -6.03 -11.60
C ALA A 110 -0.85 -6.07 -10.15
N VAL A 111 -1.65 -5.56 -9.23
CA VAL A 111 -1.42 -5.68 -7.79
C VAL A 111 -2.37 -6.74 -7.23
N PRO A 112 -1.89 -7.75 -6.52
CA PRO A 112 -2.77 -8.71 -5.83
C PRO A 112 -3.33 -8.08 -4.56
N ASP A 113 -4.61 -7.71 -4.58
CA ASP A 113 -5.38 -7.22 -3.45
C ASP A 113 -6.24 -8.35 -2.91
N PHE A 114 -6.40 -8.43 -1.56
CA PHE A 114 -7.02 -9.61 -0.98
C PHE A 114 -7.76 -9.38 0.35
N ILE A 115 -7.67 -8.21 0.97
CA ILE A 115 -8.41 -7.87 2.18
C ILE A 115 -9.66 -7.13 1.75
N ASP A 116 -10.79 -7.82 1.75
CA ASP A 116 -12.10 -7.27 1.39
C ASP A 116 -12.82 -6.75 2.64
N LEU A 117 -13.04 -5.43 2.68
CA LEU A 117 -13.89 -4.80 3.69
C LEU A 117 -15.30 -4.65 3.14
N HIS A 118 -16.29 -5.27 3.82
CA HIS A 118 -17.68 -5.25 3.40
C HIS A 118 -18.66 -5.11 4.58
N VAL A 119 -19.87 -4.71 4.25
CA VAL A 119 -21.02 -4.71 5.18
C VAL A 119 -22.21 -5.31 4.44
N GLY A 120 -22.60 -6.52 4.79
CA GLY A 120 -23.59 -7.30 4.05
C GLY A 120 -23.11 -7.53 2.63
N ASN A 121 -23.90 -7.13 1.62
CA ASN A 121 -23.55 -7.27 0.19
C ASN A 121 -22.78 -6.05 -0.36
N PHE A 122 -22.48 -5.06 0.46
CA PHE A 122 -21.74 -3.88 0.04
C PHE A 122 -20.26 -4.07 0.34
N HIS A 123 -19.44 -4.27 -0.71
CA HIS A 123 -17.99 -4.36 -0.66
C HIS A 123 -17.40 -2.97 -0.83
N TRP A 124 -16.71 -2.48 0.18
CA TRP A 124 -16.20 -1.11 0.20
C TRP A 124 -14.86 -1.00 -0.52
N PHE A 125 -13.87 -1.75 -0.05
CA PHE A 125 -12.52 -1.77 -0.63
C PHE A 125 -11.92 -3.16 -0.52
N ILE A 126 -11.21 -3.56 -1.59
CA ILE A 126 -10.28 -4.68 -1.54
C ILE A 126 -8.88 -4.09 -1.63
N PHE A 127 -8.02 -4.43 -0.67
CA PHE A 127 -6.68 -3.89 -0.54
C PHE A 127 -5.70 -4.98 -0.04
N ASN A 128 -4.43 -4.62 0.12
CA ASN A 128 -3.37 -5.52 0.55
C ASN A 128 -2.59 -4.97 1.76
N VAL A 129 -1.59 -5.72 2.23
CA VAL A 129 -0.77 -5.33 3.39
C VAL A 129 0.05 -4.06 3.11
N ALA A 130 0.55 -3.87 1.89
CA ALA A 130 1.26 -2.65 1.51
C ALA A 130 0.38 -1.41 1.69
N ASP A 131 -0.91 -1.49 1.32
CA ASP A 131 -1.86 -0.37 1.43
C ASP A 131 -2.12 -0.01 2.90
N ILE A 132 -2.12 -0.99 3.82
CA ILE A 132 -2.20 -0.71 5.27
C ILE A 132 -1.02 0.15 5.71
N PHE A 133 0.20 -0.22 5.34
CA PHE A 133 1.39 0.54 5.73
C PHE A 133 1.43 1.93 5.10
N ILE A 134 1.04 2.06 3.83
CA ILE A 134 0.92 3.35 3.14
C ILE A 134 -0.10 4.23 3.88
N THR A 135 -1.28 3.71 4.17
CA THR A 135 -2.37 4.44 4.82
C THR A 135 -1.98 4.88 6.23
N VAL A 136 -1.42 3.99 7.05
CA VAL A 136 -0.92 4.31 8.40
C VAL A 136 0.16 5.39 8.34
N GLY A 137 1.08 5.28 7.38
CA GLY A 137 2.13 6.25 7.18
C GLY A 137 1.59 7.64 6.80
N ILE A 138 0.64 7.70 5.85
CA ILE A 138 0.02 8.97 5.39
C ILE A 138 -0.80 9.60 6.50
N ILE A 139 -1.68 8.84 7.16
CA ILE A 139 -2.50 9.34 8.27
C ILE A 139 -1.59 9.87 9.40
N GLY A 140 -0.54 9.13 9.75
CA GLY A 140 0.43 9.55 10.76
C GLY A 140 1.14 10.86 10.40
N LEU A 141 1.55 11.06 9.13
CA LEU A 141 2.14 12.31 8.66
C LEU A 141 1.14 13.47 8.74
N MET A 142 -0.12 13.25 8.36
CA MET A 142 -1.17 14.26 8.47
C MET A 142 -1.39 14.69 9.92
N PHE A 143 -1.45 13.74 10.86
CA PHE A 143 -1.55 14.05 12.29
C PHE A 143 -0.37 14.90 12.77
N ILE A 144 0.87 14.51 12.46
CA ILE A 144 2.05 15.30 12.86
C ILE A 144 1.96 16.74 12.35
N GLU A 145 1.54 16.93 11.08
CA GLU A 145 1.50 18.27 10.48
C GLU A 145 0.39 19.14 11.10
N ILE A 146 -0.79 18.57 11.38
CA ILE A 146 -1.91 19.26 12.04
C ILE A 146 -1.47 19.78 13.42
N PHE A 147 -0.95 18.91 14.28
CA PHE A 147 -0.57 19.29 15.64
C PHE A 147 0.65 20.20 15.71
N LYS A 148 1.57 20.10 14.74
CA LYS A 148 2.69 21.05 14.64
C LYS A 148 2.22 22.45 14.30
N LYS A 149 1.24 22.59 13.40
CA LYS A 149 0.66 23.87 12.99
C LYS A 149 -0.10 24.56 14.14
N GLU A 150 -0.82 23.77 14.93
CA GLU A 150 -1.56 24.25 16.10
C GLU A 150 -0.63 24.83 17.17
N LYS A 151 0.51 24.16 17.44
CA LYS A 151 1.50 24.66 18.40
C LYS A 151 2.11 25.98 17.97
N ILE A 152 2.42 26.18 16.70
CA ILE A 152 2.96 27.45 16.17
C ILE A 152 1.93 28.58 16.31
N SER A 153 0.63 28.31 16.17
CA SER A 153 -0.44 29.31 16.28
C SER A 153 -0.74 29.73 17.73
N ILE A 154 -0.38 28.91 18.72
CA ILE A 154 -0.56 29.20 20.14
C ILE A 154 0.63 30.02 20.68
N ASP A 155 1.82 29.81 20.10
CA ASP A 155 3.07 30.48 20.51
C ASP A 155 3.28 31.82 19.77
N ALA A 156 2.41 32.24 18.86
CA ALA A 156 2.44 33.49 18.07
C ALA A 156 1.41 34.51 18.56
#